data_a9350b47c9969ceb6297c94dff1a5835
#
_entry.id   a9350b47c9969ceb6297c94dff1a5835
#
_cell.length_a   1.000
_cell.length_b   1.000
_cell.length_c   1.000
_cell.angle_alpha   90.00
_cell.angle_beta   90.00
_cell.angle_gamma   90.00
#
_symmetry.space_group_name_H-M   'P 1'
#
loop_
_entity.id
_entity.type
_entity.pdbx_description
1 polymer ?
#
loop_
_entity_poly.entity_id
_entity_poly.type
_entity_poly.pdbx_seq_one_letter_code
_entity_poly.pdbx_strand_id
1 'polypeptide(L)'
;MDVKKEYFRLKELWIKSSSSERDEAERKLNVFFESLGEEEKELVNAAVAEDYAHVYKIIDESKELRGRIEVRKQLEGVLPFISVSEFAKRYFGKSASWLHQRINGNAVHGKVATFTPTELTTLANALKDVAGKLTHAASAFV
;
A
#
# COMPACT_ATOMS: atom_id res chain seq x y z
N MET A 1 -28.78 6.69 -25.02
CA MET A 1 -27.43 7.03 -24.59
C MET A 1 -27.08 6.22 -23.35
N ASP A 2 -25.91 5.61 -23.32
CA ASP A 2 -25.40 4.94 -22.10
C ASP A 2 -24.75 6.01 -21.21
N VAL A 3 -25.47 6.42 -20.19
CA VAL A 3 -25.05 7.49 -19.27
C VAL A 3 -23.81 7.14 -18.46
N LYS A 4 -23.64 5.87 -18.10
CA LYS A 4 -22.45 5.38 -17.40
C LYS A 4 -21.20 5.53 -18.27
N LYS A 5 -21.30 5.11 -19.52
CA LYS A 5 -20.21 5.22 -20.51
C LYS A 5 -19.86 6.68 -20.79
N GLU A 6 -20.87 7.53 -20.92
CA GLU A 6 -20.68 8.98 -21.16
C GLU A 6 -20.02 9.66 -19.94
N TYR A 7 -20.42 9.31 -18.73
CA TYR A 7 -19.80 9.81 -17.52
C TYR A 7 -18.29 9.48 -17.48
N PHE A 8 -17.93 8.24 -17.73
CA PHE A 8 -16.51 7.83 -17.72
C PHE A 8 -15.73 8.51 -18.83
N ARG A 9 -16.32 8.70 -20.00
CA ARG A 9 -15.67 9.43 -21.11
C ARG A 9 -15.35 10.87 -20.73
N LEU A 10 -16.32 11.57 -20.16
CA LEU A 10 -16.16 12.97 -19.72
C LEU A 10 -15.20 13.10 -18.55
N LYS A 11 -15.23 12.16 -17.62
CA LYS A 11 -14.30 12.11 -16.50
C LYS A 11 -12.87 11.90 -16.98
N GLU A 12 -12.66 11.01 -17.94
CA GLU A 12 -11.34 10.76 -18.50
C GLU A 12 -10.79 12.00 -19.21
N LEU A 13 -11.63 12.70 -19.96
CA LEU A 13 -11.25 13.98 -20.57
C LEU A 13 -10.83 15.01 -19.52
N TRP A 14 -11.56 15.08 -18.42
CA TRP A 14 -11.23 15.97 -17.31
C TRP A 14 -9.90 15.61 -16.65
N ILE A 15 -9.66 14.33 -16.39
CA ILE A 15 -8.40 13.84 -15.81
C ILE A 15 -7.20 14.13 -16.69
N LYS A 16 -7.34 13.92 -18.01
CA LYS A 16 -6.27 14.13 -19.00
C LYS A 16 -6.10 15.58 -19.43
N SER A 17 -7.01 16.48 -19.01
CA SER A 17 -6.96 17.89 -19.42
C SER A 17 -5.77 18.63 -18.81
N SER A 18 -5.17 19.53 -19.60
CA SER A 18 -4.20 20.51 -19.12
C SER A 18 -4.88 21.57 -18.28
N SER A 19 -4.10 22.38 -17.56
CA SER A 19 -4.65 23.48 -16.73
C SER A 19 -5.52 24.45 -17.55
N SER A 20 -5.17 24.70 -18.81
CA SER A 20 -5.93 25.58 -19.71
C SER A 20 -7.23 24.96 -20.22
N GLU A 21 -7.31 23.63 -20.26
CA GLU A 21 -8.46 22.89 -20.79
C GLU A 21 -9.42 22.41 -19.69
N ARG A 22 -8.99 22.46 -18.44
CA ARG A 22 -9.72 21.90 -17.29
C ARG A 22 -11.08 22.55 -17.08
N ASP A 23 -11.17 23.87 -17.19
CA ASP A 23 -12.42 24.59 -17.03
C ASP A 23 -13.48 24.17 -18.04
N GLU A 24 -13.07 23.95 -19.30
CA GLU A 24 -13.95 23.47 -20.37
C GLU A 24 -14.40 22.02 -20.10
N ALA A 25 -13.49 21.15 -19.67
CA ALA A 25 -13.80 19.77 -19.33
C ALA A 25 -14.77 19.70 -18.14
N GLU A 26 -14.57 20.52 -17.13
CA GLU A 26 -15.45 20.63 -15.98
C GLU A 26 -16.85 21.14 -16.36
N ARG A 27 -16.91 22.13 -17.23
CA ARG A 27 -18.16 22.64 -17.77
C ARG A 27 -18.96 21.56 -18.49
N LYS A 28 -18.29 20.75 -19.31
CA LYS A 28 -18.92 19.63 -20.01
C LYS A 28 -19.51 18.60 -19.04
N LEU A 29 -18.81 18.27 -17.95
CA LEU A 29 -19.32 17.42 -16.89
C LEU A 29 -20.57 18.03 -16.23
N ASN A 30 -20.52 19.30 -15.89
CA ASN A 30 -21.64 19.99 -15.25
C ASN A 30 -22.88 20.00 -16.13
N VAL A 31 -22.73 20.32 -17.42
CA VAL A 31 -23.81 20.28 -18.40
C VAL A 31 -24.39 18.87 -18.50
N PHE A 32 -23.55 17.86 -18.52
CA PHE A 32 -23.97 16.47 -18.54
C PHE A 32 -24.83 16.13 -17.32
N PHE A 33 -24.39 16.46 -16.10
CA PHE A 33 -25.15 16.21 -14.87
C PHE A 33 -26.49 16.96 -14.86
N GLU A 34 -26.52 18.20 -15.30
CA GLU A 34 -27.74 18.99 -15.36
C GLU A 34 -28.77 18.45 -16.35
N SER A 35 -28.32 17.77 -17.40
CA SER A 35 -29.17 17.20 -18.45
C SER A 35 -29.85 15.87 -18.06
N LEU A 36 -29.42 15.24 -16.95
CA LEU A 36 -29.86 13.90 -16.56
C LEU A 36 -31.28 13.92 -15.92
N GLY A 37 -32.11 12.93 -16.28
CA GLY A 37 -33.34 12.61 -15.56
C GLY A 37 -33.03 11.85 -14.24
N GLU A 38 -34.06 11.68 -13.42
CA GLU A 38 -33.87 11.05 -12.09
C GLU A 38 -33.30 9.62 -12.17
N GLU A 39 -33.81 8.79 -13.08
CA GLU A 39 -33.29 7.43 -13.27
C GLU A 39 -31.85 7.43 -13.77
N GLU A 40 -31.51 8.34 -14.65
CA GLU A 40 -30.16 8.51 -15.18
C GLU A 40 -29.17 8.98 -14.10
N LYS A 41 -29.62 9.88 -13.21
CA LYS A 41 -28.83 10.31 -12.05
C LYS A 41 -28.51 9.16 -11.12
N GLU A 42 -29.45 8.27 -10.87
CA GLU A 42 -29.21 7.07 -10.05
C GLU A 42 -28.15 6.16 -10.67
N LEU A 43 -28.21 5.95 -11.99
CA LEU A 43 -27.22 5.14 -12.70
C LEU A 43 -25.81 5.76 -12.63
N VAL A 44 -25.72 7.07 -12.78
CA VAL A 44 -24.44 7.79 -12.69
C VAL A 44 -23.90 7.77 -11.26
N ASN A 45 -24.75 7.96 -10.26
CA ASN A 45 -24.37 7.89 -8.86
C ASN A 45 -23.81 6.49 -8.49
N ALA A 46 -24.42 5.43 -9.00
CA ALA A 46 -23.92 4.08 -8.82
C ALA A 46 -22.53 3.89 -9.47
N ALA A 47 -22.34 4.45 -10.67
CA ALA A 47 -21.05 4.41 -11.36
C ALA A 47 -19.96 5.18 -10.60
N VAL A 48 -20.31 6.34 -10.04
CA VAL A 48 -19.40 7.14 -9.19
C VAL A 48 -19.00 6.35 -7.95
N ALA A 49 -19.94 5.68 -7.29
CA ALA A 49 -19.66 4.87 -6.11
C ALA A 49 -18.72 3.71 -6.42
N GLU A 50 -18.91 3.00 -7.54
CA GLU A 50 -18.01 1.93 -8.00
C GLU A 50 -16.60 2.47 -8.25
N ASP A 51 -16.51 3.64 -8.84
CA ASP A 51 -15.23 4.29 -9.16
C ASP A 51 -14.47 4.68 -7.90
N TYR A 52 -15.13 5.27 -6.91
CA TYR A 52 -14.52 5.56 -5.61
C TYR A 52 -14.03 4.29 -4.91
N ALA A 53 -14.82 3.23 -4.89
CA ALA A 53 -14.42 1.95 -4.30
C ALA A 53 -13.15 1.40 -4.96
N HIS A 54 -13.04 1.49 -6.29
CA HIS A 54 -11.86 1.09 -7.04
C HIS A 54 -10.63 1.94 -6.69
N VAL A 55 -10.79 3.26 -6.59
CA VAL A 55 -9.70 4.18 -6.20
C VAL A 55 -9.22 3.90 -4.78
N TYR A 56 -10.12 3.71 -3.82
CA TYR A 56 -9.75 3.36 -2.45
C TYR A 56 -8.98 2.05 -2.37
N LYS A 57 -9.38 1.04 -3.15
CA LYS A 57 -8.67 -0.23 -3.24
C LYS A 57 -7.22 -0.04 -3.74
N ILE A 58 -7.04 0.75 -4.79
CA ILE A 58 -5.70 1.07 -5.33
C ILE A 58 -4.84 1.80 -4.29
N ILE A 59 -5.43 2.74 -3.55
CA ILE A 59 -4.73 3.48 -2.49
C ILE A 59 -4.27 2.51 -1.38
N ASP A 60 -5.13 1.60 -0.94
CA ASP A 60 -4.80 0.62 0.09
C ASP A 60 -3.69 -0.34 -0.37
N GLU A 61 -3.77 -0.86 -1.59
CA GLU A 61 -2.73 -1.70 -2.19
C GLU A 61 -1.39 -0.95 -2.29
N SER A 62 -1.42 0.34 -2.63
CA SER A 62 -0.22 1.19 -2.71
C SER A 62 0.42 1.41 -1.33
N LYS A 63 -0.39 1.60 -0.28
CA LYS A 63 0.09 1.73 1.10
C LYS A 63 0.77 0.45 1.58
N GLU A 64 0.16 -0.70 1.32
CA GLU A 64 0.74 -2.00 1.66
C GLU A 64 2.08 -2.22 0.95
N LEU A 65 2.15 -1.91 -0.33
CA LEU A 65 3.37 -2.04 -1.12
C LEU A 65 4.49 -1.13 -0.60
N ARG A 66 4.17 0.11 -0.25
CA ARG A 66 5.14 1.04 0.35
C ARG A 66 5.67 0.51 1.69
N GLY A 67 4.78 0.01 2.55
CA GLY A 67 5.16 -0.58 3.83
C GLY A 67 6.15 -1.73 3.66
N ARG A 68 5.91 -2.63 2.71
CA ARG A 68 6.80 -3.76 2.39
C ARG A 68 8.17 -3.31 1.87
N ILE A 69 8.19 -2.36 0.95
CA ILE A 69 9.42 -1.80 0.38
C ILE A 69 10.24 -1.13 1.50
N GLU A 70 9.57 -0.40 2.39
CA GLU A 70 10.23 0.32 3.47
C GLU A 70 10.88 -0.62 4.49
N VAL A 71 10.19 -1.67 4.93
CA VAL A 71 10.72 -2.69 5.83
C VAL A 71 11.95 -3.37 5.20
N ARG A 72 11.84 -3.84 3.96
CA ARG A 72 12.94 -4.46 3.24
C ARG A 72 14.15 -3.53 3.14
N LYS A 73 13.91 -2.28 2.76
CA LYS A 73 14.96 -1.26 2.63
C LYS A 73 15.69 -1.03 3.95
N GLN A 74 14.95 -0.92 5.05
CA GLN A 74 15.55 -0.72 6.37
C GLN A 74 16.37 -1.92 6.82
N LEU A 75 15.98 -3.13 6.45
CA LEU A 75 16.67 -4.35 6.86
C LEU A 75 17.87 -4.73 5.96
N GLU A 76 17.98 -4.20 4.76
CA GLU A 76 19.09 -4.48 3.84
C GLU A 76 20.47 -4.24 4.47
N GLY A 77 20.60 -3.19 5.27
CA GLY A 77 21.86 -2.85 5.95
C GLY A 77 22.14 -3.68 7.18
N VAL A 78 21.19 -4.45 7.67
CA VAL A 78 21.28 -5.19 8.94
C VAL A 78 21.38 -6.69 8.72
N LEU A 79 20.60 -7.24 7.79
CA LEU A 79 20.51 -8.69 7.56
C LEU A 79 21.88 -9.37 7.30
N PRO A 80 22.83 -8.77 6.56
CA PRO A 80 24.13 -9.38 6.36
C PRO A 80 24.94 -9.59 7.64
N PHE A 81 24.62 -8.90 8.71
CA PHE A 81 25.35 -8.92 9.97
C PHE A 81 24.69 -9.77 11.07
N ILE A 82 23.57 -10.40 10.78
CA ILE A 82 22.85 -11.22 11.75
C ILE A 82 22.51 -12.59 11.15
N SER A 83 22.38 -13.59 12.03
CA SER A 83 21.81 -14.88 11.64
C SER A 83 20.29 -14.74 11.55
N VAL A 84 19.75 -14.76 10.34
CA VAL A 84 18.29 -14.63 10.11
C VAL A 84 17.55 -15.79 10.77
N SER A 85 18.09 -17.01 10.72
CA SER A 85 17.52 -18.19 11.35
C SER A 85 17.41 -18.03 12.87
N GLU A 86 18.48 -17.60 13.53
CA GLU A 86 18.48 -17.39 14.99
C GLU A 86 17.60 -16.19 15.38
N PHE A 87 17.62 -15.12 14.61
CA PHE A 87 16.79 -13.95 14.83
C PHE A 87 15.30 -14.30 14.77
N ALA A 88 14.86 -15.01 13.73
CA ALA A 88 13.48 -15.46 13.57
C ALA A 88 13.05 -16.37 14.72
N LYS A 89 13.90 -17.31 15.09
CA LYS A 89 13.61 -18.27 16.18
C LYS A 89 13.51 -17.58 17.52
N ARG A 90 14.46 -16.72 17.87
CA ARG A 90 14.54 -16.08 19.20
C ARG A 90 13.44 -15.05 19.43
N TYR A 91 13.12 -14.26 18.44
CA TYR A 91 12.20 -13.12 18.62
C TYR A 91 10.78 -13.39 18.15
N PHE A 92 10.60 -14.28 17.19
CA PHE A 92 9.29 -14.61 16.63
C PHE A 92 8.84 -16.05 16.89
N GLY A 93 9.76 -16.93 17.29
CA GLY A 93 9.45 -18.35 17.39
C GLY A 93 9.13 -18.98 16.04
N LYS A 94 9.74 -18.48 14.98
CA LYS A 94 9.48 -18.86 13.59
C LYS A 94 10.76 -19.25 12.86
N SER A 95 10.62 -19.76 11.62
CA SER A 95 11.73 -20.12 10.78
C SER A 95 12.32 -18.92 10.02
N ALA A 96 13.53 -19.06 9.51
CA ALA A 96 14.12 -18.06 8.60
C ALA A 96 13.24 -17.85 7.37
N SER A 97 12.65 -18.91 6.81
CA SER A 97 11.75 -18.84 5.67
C SER A 97 10.52 -17.96 5.96
N TRP A 98 9.92 -18.11 7.14
CA TRP A 98 8.80 -17.28 7.57
C TRP A 98 9.17 -15.79 7.57
N LEU A 99 10.35 -15.46 8.10
CA LEU A 99 10.83 -14.08 8.17
C LEU A 99 11.15 -13.51 6.78
N HIS A 100 11.84 -14.26 5.94
CA HIS A 100 12.14 -13.86 4.56
C HIS A 100 10.87 -13.61 3.74
N GLN A 101 9.85 -14.43 3.88
CA GLN A 101 8.58 -14.26 3.19
C GLN A 101 7.93 -12.91 3.52
N ARG A 102 7.97 -12.51 4.79
CA ARG A 102 7.40 -11.24 5.24
C ARG A 102 8.24 -10.03 4.86
N ILE A 103 9.54 -10.15 4.94
CA ILE A 103 10.46 -9.08 4.50
C ILE A 103 10.29 -8.82 3.00
N ASN A 104 10.21 -9.89 2.20
CA ASN A 104 10.13 -9.79 0.75
C ASN A 104 8.70 -9.62 0.21
N GLY A 105 7.69 -9.79 1.06
CA GLY A 105 6.29 -9.71 0.64
C GLY A 105 5.88 -10.84 -0.30
N ASN A 106 6.43 -12.05 -0.10
CA ASN A 106 6.11 -13.21 -0.94
C ASN A 106 4.67 -13.67 -0.72
N ALA A 107 4.04 -14.20 -1.78
CA ALA A 107 2.71 -14.79 -1.68
C ALA A 107 2.78 -16.15 -0.96
N VAL A 108 1.94 -16.32 0.07
CA VAL A 108 1.79 -17.55 0.83
C VAL A 108 0.31 -17.90 0.82
N HIS A 109 -0.04 -19.08 0.30
CA HIS A 109 -1.45 -19.52 0.15
C HIS A 109 -2.34 -18.49 -0.57
N GLY A 110 -1.81 -17.85 -1.62
CA GLY A 110 -2.54 -16.85 -2.42
C GLY A 110 -2.64 -15.47 -1.79
N LYS A 111 -2.07 -15.26 -0.61
CA LYS A 111 -2.03 -13.97 0.08
C LYS A 111 -0.60 -13.49 0.24
N VAL A 112 -0.40 -12.18 0.16
CA VAL A 112 0.91 -11.58 0.41
C VAL A 112 1.23 -11.66 1.89
N ALA A 113 2.40 -12.23 2.22
CA ALA A 113 2.88 -12.28 3.59
C ALA A 113 3.40 -10.89 4.01
N THR A 114 2.78 -10.30 5.03
CA THR A 114 3.17 -9.01 5.60
C THR A 114 3.26 -9.12 7.13
N PHE A 115 4.01 -8.20 7.73
CA PHE A 115 4.02 -8.09 9.19
C PHE A 115 2.73 -7.47 9.69
N THR A 116 2.18 -8.05 10.75
CA THR A 116 1.11 -7.40 11.51
C THR A 116 1.68 -6.23 12.31
N PRO A 117 0.85 -5.27 12.79
CA PRO A 117 1.33 -4.21 13.68
C PRO A 117 2.08 -4.72 14.91
N THR A 118 1.60 -5.81 15.52
CA THR A 118 2.25 -6.47 16.67
C THR A 118 3.62 -7.03 16.27
N GLU A 119 3.71 -7.68 15.11
CA GLU A 119 4.96 -8.22 14.59
C GLU A 119 5.96 -7.12 14.26
N LEU A 120 5.53 -5.97 13.75
CA LEU A 120 6.39 -4.81 13.53
C LEU A 120 6.96 -4.26 14.83
N THR A 121 6.16 -4.21 15.89
CA THR A 121 6.61 -3.82 17.22
C THR A 121 7.67 -4.81 17.74
N THR A 122 7.42 -6.10 17.58
CA THR A 122 8.38 -7.16 17.93
C THR A 122 9.67 -7.01 17.13
N LEU A 123 9.59 -6.74 15.85
CA LEU A 123 10.76 -6.51 14.98
C LEU A 123 11.60 -5.32 15.47
N ALA A 124 10.95 -4.20 15.76
CA ALA A 124 11.63 -3.01 16.26
C ALA A 124 12.35 -3.29 17.59
N ASN A 125 11.67 -3.94 18.51
CA ASN A 125 12.24 -4.31 19.82
C ASN A 125 13.37 -5.32 19.69
N ALA A 126 13.25 -6.28 18.78
CA ALA A 126 14.29 -7.27 18.48
C ALA A 126 15.57 -6.59 17.96
N LEU A 127 15.40 -5.65 17.02
CA LEU A 127 16.54 -4.89 16.50
C LEU A 127 17.23 -4.06 17.58
N LYS A 128 16.47 -3.45 18.46
CA LYS A 128 17.02 -2.70 19.61
C LYS A 128 17.75 -3.61 20.57
N ASP A 129 17.23 -4.81 20.82
CA ASP A 129 17.89 -5.81 21.68
C ASP A 129 19.24 -6.26 21.08
N VAL A 130 19.28 -6.57 19.81
CA VAL A 130 20.51 -6.91 19.09
C VAL A 130 21.51 -5.76 19.12
N ALA A 131 21.06 -4.54 18.89
CA ALA A 131 21.89 -3.34 18.96
C ALA A 131 22.51 -3.16 20.35
N GLY A 132 21.73 -3.37 21.41
CA GLY A 132 22.22 -3.33 22.80
C GLY A 132 23.28 -4.39 23.06
N LYS A 133 23.09 -5.61 22.58
CA LYS A 133 24.06 -6.69 22.72
C LYS A 133 25.35 -6.37 21.97
N LEU A 134 25.26 -5.82 20.78
CA LEU A 134 26.43 -5.39 20.01
C LEU A 134 27.21 -4.27 20.72
N THR A 135 26.51 -3.28 21.22
CA THR A 135 27.10 -2.17 21.97
C THR A 135 27.78 -2.66 23.25
N HIS A 136 27.14 -3.56 23.98
CA HIS A 136 27.69 -4.16 25.19
C HIS A 136 28.96 -4.95 24.90
N ALA A 137 28.95 -5.78 23.86
CA ALA A 137 30.13 -6.54 23.44
C ALA A 137 31.29 -5.59 23.04
N ALA A 138 31.00 -4.55 22.29
CA ALA A 138 32.01 -3.55 21.89
C ALA A 138 32.64 -2.86 23.10
N SER A 139 31.85 -2.57 24.14
CA SER A 139 32.34 -1.94 25.39
C SER A 139 33.38 -2.79 26.13
N ALA A 140 33.40 -4.10 25.93
CA ALA A 140 34.36 -4.98 26.56
C ALA A 140 35.75 -4.86 25.95
N PHE A 141 35.90 -4.26 24.78
CA PHE A 141 37.16 -4.14 24.07
C PHE A 141 37.83 -2.77 24.14
N VAL A 142 37.14 -1.79 24.69
CA VAL A 142 37.61 -0.40 24.72
C VAL A 142 37.71 0.16 26.16
#